data_d023ab454dc01b89c5f72495cbe01671
#
_entry.id   d023ab454dc01b89c5f72495cbe01671
#
_cell.length_a   1.000
_cell.length_b   1.000
_cell.length_c   1.000
_cell.angle_alpha   90.00
_cell.angle_beta   90.00
_cell.angle_gamma   90.00
#
_symmetry.space_group_name_H-M   'P 1'
#
loop_
_entity.id
_entity.type
_entity.pdbx_description
1 polymer ?
#
loop_
_entity_poly.entity_id
_entity_poly.type
_entity_poly.pdbx_seq_one_letter_code
_entity_poly.pdbx_strand_id
1 'polypeptide(L)' 'MKEWRWTLIDSEMNMESGGQPDLRLAMNDVATTVEYLISKEV' A
#
# COMPACT_ATOMS: atom_id res chain seq x y z
N MET A 1 14.35 -9.56 -13.41
CA MET A 1 12.91 -9.41 -13.34
C MET A 1 12.54 -8.12 -12.64
N LYS A 2 11.48 -7.47 -13.09
CA LYS A 2 11.06 -6.21 -12.51
C LYS A 2 10.00 -6.45 -11.45
N GLU A 3 10.13 -5.73 -10.37
CA GLU A 3 9.16 -5.80 -9.29
C GLU A 3 8.85 -4.37 -8.84
N TRP A 4 7.57 -4.11 -8.59
CA TRP A 4 7.13 -2.81 -8.12
C TRP A 4 6.90 -2.86 -6.62
N ARG A 5 7.68 -2.09 -5.89
CA ARG A 5 7.56 -2.03 -4.44
C ARG A 5 6.98 -0.70 -4.03
N TRP A 6 6.22 -0.74 -2.96
CA TRP A 6 5.59 0.47 -2.44
C TRP A 6 5.67 0.48 -0.92
N THR A 7 5.61 1.68 -0.35
CA THR A 7 5.62 1.85 1.10
C THR A 7 4.69 2.99 1.45
N LEU A 8 3.88 2.78 2.49
CA LEU A 8 2.97 3.79 3.01
C LEU A 8 3.27 4.01 4.48
N ILE A 9 3.27 5.27 4.88
CA ILE A 9 3.45 5.64 6.29
C ILE A 9 2.31 6.58 6.65
N ASP A 10 1.58 6.25 7.72
CA ASP A 10 0.46 7.09 8.14
C ASP A 10 0.93 8.10 9.21
N SER A 11 -0.01 8.93 9.69
CA SER A 11 0.30 9.99 10.65
C SER A 11 0.71 9.44 12.01
N GLU A 12 0.42 8.18 12.28
CA GLU A 12 0.80 7.53 13.53
C GLU A 12 2.08 6.73 13.40
N MET A 13 2.80 6.92 12.30
CA MET A 13 4.06 6.24 12.04
C MET A 13 3.91 4.74 11.78
N ASN A 14 2.71 4.30 11.47
CA ASN A 14 2.51 2.92 11.05
C ASN A 14 2.95 2.77 9.60
N MET A 15 3.73 1.75 9.31
CA MET A 15 4.26 1.53 7.99
C MET A 15 3.70 0.26 7.38
N GLU A 16 3.24 0.39 6.15
CA GLU A 16 2.78 -0.75 5.36
C GLU A 16 3.58 -0.79 4.08
N SER A 17 3.92 -1.97 3.63
CA SER A 17 4.67 -2.10 2.40
C SER A 17 4.26 -3.38 1.67
N GLY A 18 4.56 -3.42 0.38
CA GLY A 18 4.26 -4.59 -0.41
C GLY A 18 5.02 -4.56 -1.71
N GLY A 19 4.87 -5.61 -2.49
CA GLY A 19 5.51 -5.71 -3.79
C GLY A 19 4.70 -6.59 -4.71
N GLN A 20 4.68 -6.21 -5.99
CA GLN A 20 3.95 -6.96 -7.01
C GLN A 20 4.78 -6.95 -8.29
N PRO A 21 4.64 -8.01 -9.10
CA PRO A 21 5.39 -8.05 -10.35
C PRO A 21 4.84 -7.09 -11.41
N ASP A 22 3.63 -6.59 -11.23
CA ASP A 22 2.96 -5.73 -12.20
C ASP A 22 2.61 -4.41 -11.54
N LEU A 23 2.86 -3.31 -12.25
CA LEU A 23 2.55 -1.98 -11.71
C LEU A 23 1.07 -1.83 -11.35
N ARG A 24 0.19 -2.35 -12.20
CA ARG A 24 -1.24 -2.23 -11.94
C ARG A 24 -1.64 -2.96 -10.65
N LEU A 25 -1.05 -4.12 -10.42
CA LEU A 25 -1.32 -4.86 -9.19
C LEU A 25 -0.77 -4.13 -7.98
N ALA A 26 0.40 -3.49 -8.13
CA ALA A 26 0.98 -2.72 -7.04
C ALA A 26 0.10 -1.53 -6.70
N MET A 27 -0.43 -0.85 -7.72
CA MET A 27 -1.32 0.30 -7.49
C MET A 27 -2.60 -0.14 -6.80
N ASN A 28 -3.12 -1.30 -7.18
CA ASN A 28 -4.31 -1.84 -6.55
C ASN A 28 -4.05 -2.18 -5.08
N ASP A 29 -2.87 -2.71 -4.79
CA ASP A 29 -2.46 -2.98 -3.41
C ASP A 29 -2.45 -1.71 -2.58
N VAL A 30 -1.86 -0.65 -3.14
CA VAL A 30 -1.78 0.64 -2.43
C VAL A 30 -3.19 1.16 -2.15
N ALA A 31 -4.06 1.11 -3.14
CA ALA A 31 -5.43 1.60 -2.97
C ALA A 31 -6.16 0.82 -1.88
N THR A 32 -6.02 -0.49 -1.88
CA THR A 32 -6.66 -1.33 -0.88
C THR A 32 -6.13 -1.02 0.52
N THR A 33 -4.83 -0.83 0.63
CA THR A 33 -4.20 -0.54 1.91
C THR A 33 -4.64 0.82 2.44
N VAL A 34 -4.73 1.81 1.56
CA VAL A 34 -5.19 3.15 1.95
C VAL A 34 -6.62 3.08 2.45
N GLU A 35 -7.49 2.36 1.75
CA GLU A 35 -8.88 2.21 2.18
C GLU A 35 -8.97 1.54 3.54
N TYR A 36 -8.15 0.54 3.78
CA TYR A 36 -8.11 -0.15 5.06
C TYR A 36 -7.71 0.82 6.17
N LEU A 37 -6.68 1.63 5.94
CA LEU A 37 -6.21 2.57 6.96
C LEU A 37 -7.24 3.64 7.25
N ILE A 38 -7.94 4.12 6.23
CA ILE A 38 -9.00 5.12 6.40
C ILE A 38 -10.16 4.52 7.19
N SER A 39 -10.57 3.32 6.84
CA SER A 39 -11.65 2.63 7.56
C SER A 39 -11.34 2.47 9.04
N LYS A 40 -10.08 2.24 9.33
CA LYS A 40 -9.66 1.99 10.69
C LYS A 40 -9.80 3.21 11.57
N GLU A 41 -9.75 4.39 10.97
CA GLU A 41 -9.84 5.65 11.72
C GLU A 41 -11.27 6.10 11.99
N VAL A 42 -12.25 5.47 11.41
CA VAL A 42 -13.65 5.88 11.55
C VAL A 42 -14.39 5.17 12.74
#